data_b3d92f343731e2768c21b153ad255ac1
#
_entry.id   b3d92f343731e2768c21b153ad255ac1
#
_cell.length_a   1.000
_cell.length_b   1.000
_cell.length_c   1.000
_cell.angle_alpha   90.00
_cell.angle_beta   90.00
_cell.angle_gamma   90.00
#
_symmetry.space_group_name_H-M   'P 1'
#
loop_
_entity.id
_entity.type
_entity.pdbx_description
1 polymer ?
#
loop_
_entity_poly.entity_id
_entity_poly.type
_entity_poly.pdbx_seq_one_letter_code
_entity_poly.pdbx_strand_id
1 'polypeptide(L)'
;MSNFTDFNVLERDGRFHLYYTDKAEEIGKADVIILPGTKSTIADLQAIYANGVAEAVVKAFRKKKKVIGICGGDQMMGVRIEDPGQVEGMQTVTDGLGLLPLVTVMQDTKVVCQSHFRFKNYESDCAGYQIHMGTTTPLHAGERQTTLNTLADGTTDGYRLNADCWGSYMHGILDNPVVLDDLAAGFGVAAGSGFDYRAFKERQYDLLAGQVRKAVDLDYIYSTLYL
;
A
#
# COMPACT_ATOMS: atom_id res chain seq x y z
N MET A 1 -11.29 2.04 -3.46
CA MET A 1 -10.30 1.50 -2.52
C MET A 1 -10.50 0.00 -2.34
N SER A 2 -9.43 -0.77 -2.27
CA SER A 2 -9.42 -2.19 -1.94
C SER A 2 -8.41 -2.46 -0.82
N ASN A 3 -8.41 -3.69 -0.26
CA ASN A 3 -7.48 -4.11 0.80
C ASN A 3 -7.46 -3.18 2.03
N PHE A 4 -8.61 -2.92 2.60
CA PHE A 4 -8.73 -2.13 3.85
C PHE A 4 -7.87 -2.66 4.99
N THR A 5 -7.55 -3.95 4.97
CA THR A 5 -6.68 -4.60 5.95
C THR A 5 -5.27 -4.03 6.01
N ASP A 6 -4.79 -3.38 4.95
CA ASP A 6 -3.49 -2.69 4.93
C ASP A 6 -3.40 -1.58 6.01
N PHE A 7 -4.55 -1.03 6.43
CA PHE A 7 -4.61 0.11 7.32
C PHE A 7 -5.01 -0.24 8.77
N ASN A 8 -5.44 -1.49 9.02
CA ASN A 8 -5.89 -1.92 10.36
C ASN A 8 -4.82 -1.70 11.45
N VAL A 9 -3.54 -1.80 11.08
CA VAL A 9 -2.44 -1.56 12.00
C VAL A 9 -2.42 -0.10 12.47
N LEU A 10 -2.70 0.86 11.58
CA LEU A 10 -2.73 2.29 11.92
C LEU A 10 -3.90 2.64 12.86
N GLU A 11 -5.01 1.90 12.78
CA GLU A 11 -6.15 2.05 13.71
C GLU A 11 -5.82 1.56 15.12
N ARG A 12 -4.84 0.65 15.24
CA ARG A 12 -4.47 -0.01 16.51
C ARG A 12 -3.22 0.57 17.15
N ASP A 13 -2.35 1.20 16.38
CA ASP A 13 -1.16 1.86 16.88
C ASP A 13 -1.51 3.28 17.34
N GLY A 14 -1.52 3.52 18.64
CA GLY A 14 -1.91 4.79 19.26
C GLY A 14 -1.08 6.02 18.84
N ARG A 15 -0.05 5.83 18.02
CA ARG A 15 0.74 6.93 17.42
C ARG A 15 0.02 7.60 16.26
N PHE A 16 -0.98 6.92 15.67
CA PHE A 16 -1.65 7.37 14.44
C PHE A 16 -3.13 7.66 14.71
N HIS A 17 -3.63 8.68 14.02
CA HIS A 17 -5.06 8.95 13.90
C HIS A 17 -5.46 8.74 12.43
N LEU A 18 -6.00 7.55 12.12
CA LEU A 18 -6.43 7.21 10.77
C LEU A 18 -7.85 7.69 10.51
N TYR A 19 -8.06 8.31 9.36
CA TYR A 19 -9.38 8.55 8.81
C TYR A 19 -9.39 8.39 7.29
N TYR A 20 -10.53 8.02 6.74
CA TYR A 20 -10.72 7.86 5.30
C TYR A 20 -11.54 9.03 4.77
N THR A 21 -11.14 9.58 3.63
CA THR A 21 -11.84 10.71 3.04
C THR A 21 -11.71 10.73 1.51
N ASP A 22 -12.74 11.22 0.85
CA ASP A 22 -12.78 11.59 -0.56
C ASP A 22 -13.00 13.11 -0.74
N LYS A 23 -12.77 13.89 0.32
CA LYS A 23 -12.96 15.34 0.34
C LYS A 23 -11.62 16.07 0.28
N ALA A 24 -11.43 16.88 -0.75
CA ALA A 24 -10.21 17.66 -0.98
C ALA A 24 -9.80 18.52 0.24
N GLU A 25 -10.75 19.07 0.96
CA GLU A 25 -10.54 19.91 2.14
C GLU A 25 -9.92 19.15 3.33
N GLU A 26 -10.22 17.85 3.46
CA GLU A 26 -9.69 16.99 4.53
C GLU A 26 -8.24 16.59 4.26
N ILE A 27 -7.87 16.38 2.99
CA ILE A 27 -6.49 16.03 2.59
C ILE A 27 -5.47 17.06 3.12
N GLY A 28 -5.84 18.34 3.08
CA GLY A 28 -4.97 19.41 3.55
C GLY A 28 -4.69 19.40 5.06
N LYS A 29 -5.47 18.68 5.88
CA LYS A 29 -5.32 18.59 7.33
C LYS A 29 -4.40 17.45 7.76
N ALA A 30 -4.29 16.38 6.96
CA ALA A 30 -3.46 15.22 7.26
C ALA A 30 -1.97 15.56 7.26
N ASP A 31 -1.18 14.92 8.10
CA ASP A 31 0.29 14.96 8.10
C ASP A 31 0.85 13.97 7.08
N VAL A 32 0.19 12.83 6.93
CA VAL A 32 0.51 11.76 5.99
C VAL A 32 -0.71 11.46 5.15
N ILE A 33 -0.52 11.36 3.86
CA ILE A 33 -1.55 10.99 2.88
C ILE A 33 -1.16 9.65 2.29
N ILE A 34 -2.07 8.69 2.33
CA ILE A 34 -1.86 7.38 1.73
C ILE A 34 -2.88 7.17 0.62
N LEU A 35 -2.39 6.99 -0.60
CA LEU A 35 -3.19 6.54 -1.74
C LEU A 35 -3.28 5.02 -1.68
N PRO A 36 -4.45 4.45 -1.46
CA PRO A 36 -4.63 3.02 -1.23
C PRO A 36 -4.59 2.22 -2.53
N GLY A 37 -4.51 0.90 -2.39
CA GLY A 37 -4.80 -0.03 -3.47
C GLY A 37 -6.24 0.09 -3.96
N THR A 38 -6.44 -0.25 -5.23
CA THR A 38 -7.74 -0.21 -5.90
C THR A 38 -7.89 -1.39 -6.84
N LYS A 39 -9.14 -1.69 -7.22
CA LYS A 39 -9.46 -2.72 -8.24
C LYS A 39 -9.55 -2.15 -9.64
N SER A 40 -9.69 -0.84 -9.77
CA SER A 40 -9.78 -0.15 -11.06
C SER A 40 -9.01 1.16 -10.95
N THR A 41 -7.72 1.10 -11.23
CA THR A 41 -6.79 2.20 -11.00
C THR A 41 -7.14 3.41 -11.85
N ILE A 42 -7.44 3.20 -13.13
CA ILE A 42 -7.77 4.28 -14.08
C ILE A 42 -9.06 4.98 -13.67
N ALA A 43 -10.12 4.22 -13.37
CA ALA A 43 -11.41 4.80 -13.00
C ALA A 43 -11.33 5.56 -11.66
N ASP A 44 -10.63 5.01 -10.66
CA ASP A 44 -10.45 5.68 -9.37
C ASP A 44 -9.57 6.93 -9.51
N LEU A 45 -8.54 6.92 -10.37
CA LEU A 45 -7.73 8.09 -10.68
C LEU A 45 -8.57 9.20 -11.32
N GLN A 46 -9.43 8.87 -12.27
CA GLN A 46 -10.36 9.81 -12.87
C GLN A 46 -11.35 10.40 -11.84
N ALA A 47 -11.84 9.55 -10.92
CA ALA A 47 -12.75 10.00 -9.86
C ALA A 47 -12.08 11.00 -8.90
N ILE A 48 -10.81 10.78 -8.50
CA ILE A 48 -10.10 11.72 -7.64
C ILE A 48 -9.71 13.02 -8.36
N TYR A 49 -9.55 13.00 -9.69
CA TYR A 49 -9.43 14.23 -10.48
C TYR A 49 -10.77 14.99 -10.50
N ALA A 50 -11.87 14.29 -10.74
CA ALA A 50 -13.18 14.91 -10.86
C ALA A 50 -13.68 15.57 -9.55
N ASN A 51 -13.31 15.03 -8.38
CA ASN A 51 -13.72 15.57 -7.08
C ASN A 51 -12.68 16.49 -6.42
N GLY A 52 -11.55 16.80 -7.08
CA GLY A 52 -10.50 17.71 -6.61
C GLY A 52 -9.53 17.10 -5.59
N VAL A 53 -9.64 15.82 -5.25
CA VAL A 53 -8.70 15.12 -4.35
C VAL A 53 -7.31 15.06 -4.97
N ALA A 54 -7.19 14.81 -6.28
CA ALA A 54 -5.92 14.77 -6.99
C ALA A 54 -5.11 16.07 -6.81
N GLU A 55 -5.74 17.22 -7.01
CA GLU A 55 -5.10 18.53 -6.83
C GLU A 55 -4.73 18.78 -5.38
N ALA A 56 -5.58 18.35 -4.43
CA ALA A 56 -5.30 18.47 -3.00
C ALA A 56 -4.08 17.63 -2.58
N VAL A 57 -3.93 16.40 -3.09
CA VAL A 57 -2.76 15.55 -2.87
C VAL A 57 -1.50 16.19 -3.44
N VAL A 58 -1.52 16.64 -4.69
CA VAL A 58 -0.39 17.33 -5.33
C VAL A 58 0.00 18.60 -4.56
N LYS A 59 -0.98 19.36 -4.09
CA LYS A 59 -0.75 20.56 -3.25
C LYS A 59 -0.12 20.21 -1.91
N ALA A 60 -0.56 19.12 -1.27
CA ALA A 60 0.01 18.64 -0.02
C ALA A 60 1.46 18.17 -0.21
N PHE A 61 1.76 17.44 -1.28
CA PHE A 61 3.12 17.07 -1.65
C PHE A 61 4.03 18.31 -1.83
N ARG A 62 3.59 19.32 -2.57
CA ARG A 62 4.34 20.58 -2.74
C ARG A 62 4.58 21.30 -1.41
N LYS A 63 3.72 21.11 -0.42
CA LYS A 63 3.88 21.61 0.96
C LYS A 63 4.74 20.70 1.83
N LYS A 64 5.41 19.70 1.24
CA LYS A 64 6.30 18.75 1.95
C LYS A 64 5.57 17.86 2.95
N LYS A 65 4.29 17.61 2.77
CA LYS A 65 3.57 16.56 3.49
C LYS A 65 4.00 15.19 2.95
N LYS A 66 3.95 14.19 3.82
CA LYS A 66 4.28 12.82 3.43
C LYS A 66 3.16 12.25 2.55
N VAL A 67 3.51 11.71 1.38
CA VAL A 67 2.58 11.09 0.43
C VAL A 67 3.09 9.70 0.05
N ILE A 68 2.26 8.70 0.25
CA ILE A 68 2.58 7.30 0.06
C ILE A 68 1.55 6.65 -0.86
N GLY A 69 2.00 5.79 -1.77
CA GLY A 69 1.14 4.98 -2.64
C GLY A 69 1.31 3.49 -2.36
N ILE A 70 0.19 2.77 -2.26
CA ILE A 70 0.18 1.31 -2.13
C ILE A 70 -0.55 0.72 -3.34
N CYS A 71 0.10 -0.19 -4.07
CA CYS A 71 -0.44 -0.90 -5.23
C CYS A 71 -1.02 0.08 -6.27
N GLY A 72 -2.33 0.11 -6.52
CA GLY A 72 -2.95 1.09 -7.41
C GLY A 72 -2.64 2.54 -7.04
N GLY A 73 -2.47 2.84 -5.74
CA GLY A 73 -2.03 4.15 -5.28
C GLY A 73 -0.62 4.52 -5.73
N ASP A 74 0.32 3.56 -5.76
CA ASP A 74 1.65 3.76 -6.35
C ASP A 74 1.57 4.06 -7.85
N GLN A 75 0.74 3.30 -8.57
CA GLN A 75 0.49 3.52 -10.00
C GLN A 75 -0.05 4.92 -10.28
N MET A 76 -0.99 5.40 -9.45
CA MET A 76 -1.56 6.75 -9.55
C MET A 76 -0.51 7.84 -9.32
N MET A 77 0.51 7.60 -8.48
CA MET A 77 1.57 8.59 -8.19
C MET A 77 2.52 8.82 -9.37
N GLY A 78 2.57 7.92 -10.33
CA GLY A 78 3.39 8.04 -11.54
C GLY A 78 3.01 9.23 -12.41
N VAL A 79 3.74 9.40 -13.51
CA VAL A 79 3.46 10.43 -14.52
C VAL A 79 2.26 10.03 -15.37
N ARG A 80 2.14 8.75 -15.72
CA ARG A 80 1.03 8.22 -16.50
C ARG A 80 0.85 6.73 -16.32
N ILE A 81 -0.36 6.27 -16.63
CA ILE A 81 -0.74 4.86 -16.75
C ILE A 81 -1.10 4.60 -18.21
N GLU A 82 -0.47 3.62 -18.83
CA GLU A 82 -0.71 3.15 -20.18
C GLU A 82 -1.49 1.82 -20.12
N ASP A 83 -2.58 1.72 -20.84
CA ASP A 83 -3.41 0.51 -20.93
C ASP A 83 -3.66 0.12 -22.41
N PRO A 84 -2.60 -0.30 -23.14
CA PRO A 84 -2.72 -0.64 -24.54
C PRO A 84 -3.61 -1.87 -24.78
N GLY A 85 -3.75 -2.74 -23.79
CA GLY A 85 -4.59 -3.93 -23.83
C GLY A 85 -6.04 -3.68 -23.40
N GLN A 86 -6.38 -2.44 -22.99
CA GLN A 86 -7.72 -2.10 -22.48
C GLN A 86 -8.18 -3.01 -21.34
N VAL A 87 -7.26 -3.32 -20.41
CA VAL A 87 -7.46 -4.22 -19.26
C VAL A 87 -8.44 -3.61 -18.27
N GLU A 88 -8.37 -2.29 -18.06
CA GLU A 88 -9.23 -1.53 -17.13
C GLU A 88 -10.25 -0.62 -17.84
N GLY A 89 -10.32 -0.64 -19.17
CA GLY A 89 -11.32 0.15 -19.90
C GLY A 89 -10.87 0.58 -21.30
N MET A 90 -11.57 1.54 -21.89
CA MET A 90 -11.31 1.95 -23.28
C MET A 90 -10.17 2.98 -23.40
N GLN A 91 -9.73 3.57 -22.31
CA GLN A 91 -8.72 4.62 -22.32
C GLN A 91 -7.32 4.00 -22.30
N THR A 92 -6.55 4.24 -23.35
CA THR A 92 -5.23 3.63 -23.54
C THR A 92 -4.10 4.37 -22.81
N VAL A 93 -4.32 5.63 -22.42
CA VAL A 93 -3.36 6.43 -21.65
C VAL A 93 -4.13 7.36 -20.71
N THR A 94 -3.69 7.42 -19.46
CA THR A 94 -4.25 8.31 -18.41
C THR A 94 -3.11 8.99 -17.69
N ASP A 95 -3.18 10.32 -17.54
CA ASP A 95 -2.20 11.07 -16.76
C ASP A 95 -2.29 10.70 -15.29
N GLY A 96 -1.15 10.38 -14.67
CA GLY A 96 -1.01 10.18 -13.24
C GLY A 96 -0.87 11.50 -12.48
N LEU A 97 -0.61 11.42 -11.17
CA LEU A 97 -0.44 12.60 -10.32
C LEU A 97 0.91 13.30 -10.51
N GLY A 98 1.87 12.68 -11.20
CA GLY A 98 3.20 13.22 -11.47
C GLY A 98 4.05 13.45 -10.22
N LEU A 99 3.83 12.67 -9.16
CA LEU A 99 4.59 12.76 -7.91
C LEU A 99 5.88 11.95 -7.99
N LEU A 100 5.85 10.84 -8.72
CA LEU A 100 6.99 9.95 -8.96
C LEU A 100 7.31 9.92 -10.46
N PRO A 101 8.60 9.87 -10.87
CA PRO A 101 9.01 9.81 -12.28
C PRO A 101 8.84 8.37 -12.82
N LEU A 102 7.62 7.86 -12.78
CA LEU A 102 7.27 6.49 -13.11
C LEU A 102 6.20 6.44 -14.19
N VAL A 103 6.23 5.37 -14.97
CA VAL A 103 5.17 4.99 -15.93
C VAL A 103 4.72 3.58 -15.60
N THR A 104 3.41 3.40 -15.52
CA THR A 104 2.79 2.08 -15.38
C THR A 104 2.23 1.64 -16.71
N VAL A 105 2.52 0.41 -17.13
CA VAL A 105 1.89 -0.25 -18.28
C VAL A 105 1.01 -1.38 -17.74
N MET A 106 -0.31 -1.26 -17.95
CA MET A 106 -1.27 -2.29 -17.54
C MET A 106 -1.09 -3.56 -18.38
N GLN A 107 -1.22 -4.71 -17.73
CA GLN A 107 -1.07 -6.03 -18.33
C GLN A 107 -2.23 -6.92 -17.90
N ASP A 108 -2.61 -7.85 -18.74
CA ASP A 108 -3.66 -8.85 -18.44
C ASP A 108 -3.20 -9.93 -17.44
N THR A 109 -1.89 -10.05 -17.24
CA THR A 109 -1.30 -11.01 -16.31
C THR A 109 -1.27 -10.44 -14.90
N LYS A 110 -1.89 -11.17 -13.98
CA LYS A 110 -1.93 -10.82 -12.55
C LYS A 110 -0.76 -11.43 -11.80
N VAL A 111 -0.01 -10.59 -11.10
CA VAL A 111 0.99 -11.02 -10.10
C VAL A 111 0.27 -11.32 -8.80
N VAL A 112 0.54 -12.49 -8.19
CA VAL A 112 0.07 -12.87 -6.85
C VAL A 112 1.19 -13.62 -6.16
N CYS A 113 1.85 -13.01 -5.19
CA CYS A 113 2.92 -13.66 -4.45
C CYS A 113 3.06 -13.10 -3.02
N GLN A 114 3.45 -13.97 -2.09
CA GLN A 114 3.95 -13.54 -0.79
C GLN A 114 5.43 -13.21 -0.91
N SER A 115 5.87 -12.18 -0.20
CA SER A 115 7.24 -11.69 -0.32
C SER A 115 7.82 -11.33 1.04
N HIS A 116 9.09 -11.69 1.21
CA HIS A 116 9.96 -11.16 2.24
C HIS A 116 10.85 -10.09 1.63
N PHE A 117 11.07 -8.99 2.34
CA PHE A 117 11.82 -7.86 1.81
C PHE A 117 12.50 -7.05 2.92
N ARG A 118 13.50 -6.27 2.52
CA ARG A 118 14.10 -5.22 3.36
C ARG A 118 13.55 -3.87 2.90
N PHE A 119 13.02 -3.11 3.84
CA PHE A 119 12.49 -1.78 3.59
C PHE A 119 13.60 -0.74 3.65
N LYS A 120 13.77 0.04 2.58
CA LYS A 120 14.84 1.04 2.47
C LYS A 120 16.22 0.41 2.77
N ASN A 121 16.93 0.98 3.72
CA ASN A 121 18.25 0.52 4.16
C ASN A 121 18.21 -0.19 5.52
N TYR A 122 17.01 -0.54 6.00
CA TYR A 122 16.88 -1.24 7.27
C TYR A 122 17.19 -2.72 7.11
N GLU A 123 17.90 -3.28 8.11
CA GLU A 123 18.24 -4.71 8.12
C GLU A 123 17.09 -5.62 8.56
N SER A 124 15.97 -5.02 8.98
CA SER A 124 14.81 -5.78 9.43
C SER A 124 14.19 -6.59 8.29
N ASP A 125 13.90 -7.86 8.54
CA ASP A 125 13.13 -8.70 7.64
C ASP A 125 11.65 -8.33 7.74
N CYS A 126 11.11 -7.85 6.62
CA CYS A 126 9.72 -7.46 6.47
C CYS A 126 8.97 -8.51 5.65
N ALA A 127 7.68 -8.64 5.89
CA ALA A 127 6.81 -9.51 5.13
C ALA A 127 5.61 -8.75 4.56
N GLY A 128 5.15 -9.18 3.40
CA GLY A 128 3.99 -8.64 2.72
C GLY A 128 3.59 -9.52 1.54
N TYR A 129 2.72 -9.01 0.68
CA TYR A 129 2.33 -9.71 -0.53
C TYR A 129 2.04 -8.72 -1.65
N GLN A 130 2.20 -9.18 -2.87
CA GLN A 130 1.85 -8.43 -4.08
C GLN A 130 0.62 -9.05 -4.74
N ILE A 131 -0.32 -8.20 -5.15
CA ILE A 131 -1.50 -8.59 -5.92
C ILE A 131 -1.87 -7.44 -6.84
N HIS A 132 -1.32 -7.43 -8.04
CA HIS A 132 -1.49 -6.33 -8.97
C HIS A 132 -1.49 -6.78 -10.43
N MET A 133 -1.95 -5.89 -11.29
CA MET A 133 -1.80 -5.96 -12.74
C MET A 133 -0.95 -4.78 -13.19
N GLY A 134 -0.19 -4.97 -14.27
CA GLY A 134 0.70 -3.96 -14.79
C GLY A 134 2.09 -3.96 -14.17
N THR A 135 3.00 -3.28 -14.85
CA THR A 135 4.42 -3.11 -14.50
C THR A 135 4.74 -1.63 -14.47
N THR A 136 5.35 -1.18 -13.37
CA THR A 136 5.79 0.21 -13.18
C THR A 136 7.30 0.31 -13.36
N THR A 137 7.72 1.25 -14.20
CA THR A 137 9.14 1.49 -14.53
C THR A 137 9.46 2.98 -14.47
N PRO A 138 10.75 3.36 -14.29
CA PRO A 138 11.16 4.76 -14.40
C PRO A 138 10.81 5.36 -15.76
N LEU A 139 10.46 6.64 -15.74
CA LEU A 139 10.14 7.41 -16.95
C LEU A 139 11.33 7.48 -17.93
N HIS A 140 12.55 7.55 -17.39
CA HIS A 140 13.77 7.60 -18.20
C HIS A 140 14.64 6.38 -17.95
N ALA A 141 15.02 5.70 -19.03
CA ALA A 141 15.93 4.57 -18.97
C ALA A 141 17.31 5.02 -18.46
N GLY A 142 17.83 4.32 -17.47
CA GLY A 142 19.17 4.62 -16.89
C GLY A 142 19.14 5.58 -15.70
N GLU A 143 18.01 6.13 -15.30
CA GLU A 143 17.92 6.81 -14.01
C GLU A 143 18.20 5.84 -12.87
N ARG A 144 19.04 6.31 -11.93
CA ARG A 144 19.34 5.51 -10.72
C ARG A 144 18.08 5.39 -9.89
N GLN A 145 17.41 4.25 -9.98
CA GLN A 145 16.27 3.95 -9.12
C GLN A 145 16.68 4.02 -7.65
N THR A 146 15.98 4.88 -6.92
CA THR A 146 16.04 4.77 -5.48
C THR A 146 14.99 3.75 -5.06
N THR A 147 15.40 2.49 -5.04
CA THR A 147 14.58 1.34 -4.65
C THR A 147 14.03 1.56 -3.25
N LEU A 148 12.74 1.24 -3.05
CA LEU A 148 12.14 1.26 -1.74
C LEU A 148 12.38 -0.06 -1.00
N ASN A 149 12.06 -1.18 -1.64
CA ASN A 149 12.16 -2.52 -1.08
C ASN A 149 13.13 -3.38 -1.88
N THR A 150 13.95 -4.17 -1.18
CA THR A 150 14.77 -5.23 -1.77
C THR A 150 14.21 -6.57 -1.33
N LEU A 151 13.74 -7.40 -2.26
CA LEU A 151 13.13 -8.70 -2.00
C LEU A 151 14.21 -9.75 -1.70
N ALA A 152 13.80 -10.87 -1.11
CA ALA A 152 14.70 -11.94 -0.72
C ALA A 152 15.45 -12.60 -1.91
N ASP A 153 14.86 -12.56 -3.11
CA ASP A 153 15.48 -13.05 -4.35
C ASP A 153 16.42 -12.04 -5.03
N GLY A 154 16.61 -10.86 -4.42
CA GLY A 154 17.43 -9.77 -4.93
C GLY A 154 16.72 -8.85 -5.92
N THR A 155 15.48 -9.14 -6.29
CA THR A 155 14.65 -8.20 -7.07
C THR A 155 14.22 -7.01 -6.22
N THR A 156 13.61 -6.03 -6.83
CA THR A 156 13.24 -4.78 -6.15
C THR A 156 11.77 -4.46 -6.37
N ASP A 157 11.16 -3.78 -5.39
CA ASP A 157 9.82 -3.24 -5.47
C ASP A 157 9.78 -1.80 -4.97
N GLY A 158 8.93 -1.02 -5.60
CA GLY A 158 8.64 0.33 -5.24
C GLY A 158 9.73 1.35 -5.60
N TYR A 159 9.36 2.60 -5.49
CA TYR A 159 10.22 3.75 -5.77
C TYR A 159 10.14 4.76 -4.63
N ARG A 160 11.30 5.27 -4.22
CA ARG A 160 11.42 6.32 -3.23
C ARG A 160 12.02 7.57 -3.82
N LEU A 161 11.22 8.62 -3.96
CA LEU A 161 11.71 9.93 -4.37
C LEU A 161 12.55 10.59 -3.25
N ASN A 162 12.06 10.51 -2.01
CA ASN A 162 12.72 11.02 -0.79
C ASN A 162 12.11 10.34 0.45
N ALA A 163 12.39 10.87 1.65
CA ALA A 163 11.86 10.32 2.89
C ALA A 163 10.32 10.43 3.01
N ASP A 164 9.73 11.43 2.33
CA ASP A 164 8.32 11.79 2.48
C ASP A 164 7.46 11.42 1.26
N CYS A 165 8.06 10.86 0.20
CA CYS A 165 7.32 10.45 -1.00
C CYS A 165 7.86 9.14 -1.56
N TRP A 166 7.03 8.12 -1.52
CA TRP A 166 7.33 6.80 -2.04
C TRP A 166 6.08 5.99 -2.36
N GLY A 167 6.24 4.96 -3.17
CA GLY A 167 5.19 4.02 -3.49
C GLY A 167 5.72 2.60 -3.66
N SER A 168 4.85 1.59 -3.51
CA SER A 168 5.17 0.17 -3.53
C SER A 168 3.95 -0.65 -3.94
N TYR A 169 4.18 -1.78 -4.60
CA TYR A 169 3.13 -2.78 -4.83
C TYR A 169 2.81 -3.62 -3.60
N MET A 170 3.63 -3.52 -2.55
CA MET A 170 3.57 -4.39 -1.40
C MET A 170 2.37 -4.08 -0.50
N HIS A 171 1.39 -4.97 -0.45
CA HIS A 171 0.35 -5.01 0.55
C HIS A 171 0.87 -5.56 1.87
N GLY A 172 0.29 -5.12 2.99
CA GLY A 172 0.78 -5.48 4.33
C GLY A 172 2.12 -4.82 4.67
N ILE A 173 2.63 -3.90 3.85
CA ILE A 173 3.88 -3.19 4.13
C ILE A 173 3.82 -2.45 5.48
N LEU A 174 2.67 -1.89 5.84
CA LEU A 174 2.45 -1.19 7.10
C LEU A 174 2.39 -2.11 8.32
N ASP A 175 2.20 -3.42 8.14
CA ASP A 175 2.22 -4.40 9.25
C ASP A 175 3.61 -4.56 9.88
N ASN A 176 4.64 -4.02 9.25
CA ASN A 176 6.03 -4.13 9.67
C ASN A 176 6.43 -2.95 10.57
N PRO A 177 6.91 -3.19 11.81
CA PRO A 177 7.21 -2.13 12.77
C PRO A 177 8.19 -1.07 12.25
N VAL A 178 9.21 -1.47 11.49
CA VAL A 178 10.19 -0.54 10.92
C VAL A 178 9.56 0.45 9.94
N VAL A 179 8.51 0.05 9.22
CA VAL A 179 7.78 0.94 8.30
C VAL A 179 6.92 1.93 9.07
N LEU A 180 6.28 1.48 10.17
CA LEU A 180 5.52 2.37 11.05
C LEU A 180 6.42 3.40 11.74
N ASP A 181 7.60 2.98 12.17
CA ASP A 181 8.59 3.88 12.79
C ASP A 181 9.09 4.93 11.78
N ASP A 182 9.36 4.51 10.55
CA ASP A 182 9.73 5.42 9.45
C ASP A 182 8.57 6.38 9.09
N LEU A 183 7.34 5.89 9.12
CA LEU A 183 6.15 6.71 8.88
C LEU A 183 5.98 7.77 9.96
N ALA A 184 6.19 7.41 11.23
CA ALA A 184 6.11 8.30 12.38
C ALA A 184 7.33 9.25 12.52
N ALA A 185 8.43 8.94 11.82
CA ALA A 185 9.65 9.74 11.87
C ALA A 185 9.39 11.17 11.38
N GLY A 186 9.92 12.14 12.13
CA GLY A 186 9.77 13.57 11.84
C GLY A 186 8.56 14.24 12.50
N PHE A 187 7.67 13.50 13.15
CA PHE A 187 6.49 14.05 13.83
C PHE A 187 6.66 14.15 15.37
N GLY A 188 7.88 13.96 15.87
CA GLY A 188 8.15 14.03 17.32
C GLY A 188 7.59 12.83 18.11
N VAL A 189 7.23 11.78 17.43
CA VAL A 189 6.71 10.53 18.02
C VAL A 189 7.88 9.57 18.26
N ALA A 190 7.93 8.96 19.44
CA ALA A 190 8.99 8.02 19.76
C ALA A 190 8.98 6.81 18.83
N ALA A 191 10.15 6.40 18.35
CA ALA A 191 10.32 5.15 17.64
C ALA A 191 10.06 3.98 18.60
N GLY A 192 9.54 2.86 18.03
CA GLY A 192 9.28 1.64 18.79
C GLY A 192 8.09 1.78 19.74
N SER A 193 6.87 1.80 19.20
CA SER A 193 5.64 1.78 20.02
C SER A 193 5.53 0.52 20.90
N GLY A 194 6.38 -0.49 20.63
CA GLY A 194 6.22 -1.82 21.22
C GLY A 194 4.98 -2.57 20.71
N PHE A 195 4.23 -2.00 19.77
CA PHE A 195 3.05 -2.64 19.17
C PHE A 195 3.45 -3.63 18.08
N ASP A 196 3.34 -4.90 18.39
CA ASP A 196 3.52 -6.00 17.45
C ASP A 196 2.16 -6.38 16.86
N TYR A 197 1.88 -5.87 15.66
CA TYR A 197 0.61 -6.15 14.98
C TYR A 197 0.48 -7.62 14.57
N ARG A 198 1.57 -8.30 14.25
CA ARG A 198 1.54 -9.73 13.93
C ARG A 198 1.12 -10.55 15.16
N ALA A 199 1.77 -10.33 16.29
CA ALA A 199 1.38 -10.98 17.55
C ALA A 199 -0.03 -10.60 17.98
N PHE A 200 -0.49 -9.38 17.69
CA PHE A 200 -1.88 -9.00 17.91
C PHE A 200 -2.84 -9.83 17.07
N LYS A 201 -2.58 -9.97 15.75
CA LYS A 201 -3.42 -10.80 14.84
C LYS A 201 -3.49 -12.25 15.30
N GLU A 202 -2.36 -12.86 15.64
CA GLU A 202 -2.32 -14.25 16.12
C GLU A 202 -3.22 -14.43 17.36
N ARG A 203 -3.13 -13.52 18.33
CA ARG A 203 -4.03 -13.57 19.51
C ARG A 203 -5.50 -13.45 19.13
N GLN A 204 -5.86 -12.62 18.14
CA GLN A 204 -7.25 -12.52 17.67
C GLN A 204 -7.72 -13.81 16.99
N TYR A 205 -6.86 -14.46 16.21
CA TYR A 205 -7.16 -15.75 15.60
C TYR A 205 -7.36 -16.85 16.64
N ASP A 206 -6.54 -16.89 17.69
CA ASP A 206 -6.70 -17.84 18.79
C ASP A 206 -8.02 -17.63 19.54
N LEU A 207 -8.39 -16.39 19.81
CA LEU A 207 -9.68 -16.05 20.43
C LEU A 207 -10.85 -16.50 19.54
N LEU A 208 -10.81 -16.21 18.25
CA LEU A 208 -11.83 -16.63 17.30
C LEU A 208 -11.90 -18.16 17.22
N ALA A 209 -10.78 -18.84 17.09
CA ALA A 209 -10.71 -20.30 17.08
C ALA A 209 -11.32 -20.90 18.35
N GLY A 210 -11.05 -20.29 19.52
CA GLY A 210 -11.63 -20.70 20.78
C GLY A 210 -13.16 -20.55 20.84
N GLN A 211 -13.69 -19.46 20.23
CA GLN A 211 -15.15 -19.26 20.13
C GLN A 211 -15.80 -20.28 19.17
N VAL A 212 -15.20 -20.47 18.00
CA VAL A 212 -15.68 -21.43 17.00
C VAL A 212 -15.73 -22.82 17.60
N ARG A 213 -14.65 -23.28 18.29
CA ARG A 213 -14.63 -24.61 18.96
C ARG A 213 -15.74 -24.80 19.97
N LYS A 214 -16.20 -23.75 20.64
CA LYS A 214 -17.31 -23.82 21.59
C LYS A 214 -18.70 -23.84 20.92
N ALA A 215 -18.78 -23.31 19.70
CA ALA A 215 -20.06 -23.12 19.00
C ALA A 215 -20.40 -24.23 18.02
N VAL A 216 -19.44 -25.09 17.65
CA VAL A 216 -19.62 -26.15 16.66
C VAL A 216 -19.28 -27.52 17.26
N ASP A 217 -19.93 -28.57 16.77
CA ASP A 217 -19.59 -29.97 17.07
C ASP A 217 -18.41 -30.40 16.18
N LEU A 218 -17.18 -30.25 16.70
CA LEU A 218 -15.97 -30.60 15.98
C LEU A 218 -15.87 -32.09 15.67
N ASP A 219 -16.34 -32.97 16.59
CA ASP A 219 -16.30 -34.41 16.40
C ASP A 219 -17.17 -34.82 15.23
N TYR A 220 -18.36 -34.21 15.13
CA TYR A 220 -19.23 -34.40 13.96
C TYR A 220 -18.57 -33.92 12.67
N ILE A 221 -17.99 -32.72 12.68
CA ILE A 221 -17.31 -32.15 11.49
C ILE A 221 -16.16 -33.06 11.03
N TYR A 222 -15.28 -33.47 11.93
CA TYR A 222 -14.16 -34.36 11.61
C TYR A 222 -14.63 -35.73 11.13
N SER A 223 -15.72 -36.27 11.67
CA SER A 223 -16.28 -37.55 11.21
C SER A 223 -16.76 -37.51 9.76
N THR A 224 -17.15 -36.33 9.27
CA THR A 224 -17.62 -36.13 7.86
C THR A 224 -16.50 -35.86 6.85
N LEU A 225 -15.29 -35.55 7.32
CA LEU A 225 -14.15 -35.27 6.43
C LEU A 225 -13.41 -36.52 5.93
N TYR A 226 -13.67 -37.67 6.56
CA TYR A 226 -13.01 -38.95 6.28
C TYR A 226 -13.97 -40.00 5.69
N LEU A 227 -15.05 -39.53 5.06
CA LEU A 227 -15.99 -40.40 4.34
C LEU A 227 -15.65 -40.44 2.85
#